data_cbb7ac5621dc27332f8661891c6e9ec7
#
_entry.id   cbb7ac5621dc27332f8661891c6e9ec7
#
_cell.length_a   1.000
_cell.length_b   1.000
_cell.length_c   1.000
_cell.angle_alpha   90.00
_cell.angle_beta   90.00
_cell.angle_gamma   90.00
#
_symmetry.space_group_name_H-M   'P 1'
#
loop_
_entity.id
_entity.type
_entity.pdbx_description
1 polymer ?
#
loop_
_entity_poly.entity_id
_entity_poly.type
_entity_poly.pdbx_seq_one_letter_code
_entity_poly.pdbx_strand_id
1 'polypeptide(L)'
;QVKSAFFCKNCGAESSKWVGKCPSCGEWNTYIEEIITPKGKNEVLGTGAGKKVLSPVKISQIKSEEYPRIKLPSNELNRVLGGGLVPGSIILLGGEPGIGKSTLVLQNVLRIRSRKVLYVSGEESAQQLRMRADRIAGGKMDCECFLLCETSLENIFTCLKNDKPDLLIVDSIQTIASDLLESAAGSVSQVRECAAAFLRYAKETNTPVILIGHINKEGSIAGPKVLEHIVDAVIQFEGDRHYLYRILRGIKNRFGNTSEIGIYEMKEDGLKEVTNPSMMLLNESDEALSGSAIGVTVDGARPFLIDTQALVSTAAYGTAQRSVTGFDPRRMNMLLAVLEKRVGFKLAQKDVFLNIAGGLKVNDPALDLAVVCAILSSNFDTPIAKDVCFAGEVGLSGEIRQITRIDQRISEAQKMGFKTILVPKSNMKGVAKNDKIRILEVGRVEEAFKFIFG
;
A
#
# COMPACT_ATOMS: atom_id res chain seq x y z
N GLN A 1 -42.68 2.53 12.86
CA GLN A 1 -42.16 3.89 12.70
C GLN A 1 -40.85 3.83 11.97
N VAL A 2 -40.79 4.45 10.80
CA VAL A 2 -39.55 4.66 10.02
C VAL A 2 -38.67 5.55 10.87
N LYS A 3 -37.48 5.07 11.24
CA LYS A 3 -36.46 5.89 11.90
C LYS A 3 -35.43 6.27 10.86
N SER A 4 -35.22 7.56 10.62
CA SER A 4 -34.04 8.04 9.88
C SER A 4 -32.92 8.34 10.85
N ALA A 5 -31.70 8.07 10.44
CA ALA A 5 -30.49 8.48 11.13
C ALA A 5 -29.48 9.06 10.13
N PHE A 6 -28.61 9.89 10.61
CA PHE A 6 -27.56 10.53 9.81
C PHE A 6 -26.23 9.80 10.02
N PHE A 7 -25.59 9.39 8.95
CA PHE A 7 -24.29 8.71 8.99
C PHE A 7 -23.21 9.55 8.31
N CYS A 8 -22.08 9.65 8.96
CA CYS A 8 -20.90 10.29 8.37
C CYS A 8 -20.32 9.42 7.25
N LYS A 9 -20.26 9.92 6.02
CA LYS A 9 -19.68 9.20 4.86
C LYS A 9 -18.23 8.82 5.08
N ASN A 10 -17.49 9.57 5.89
CA ASN A 10 -16.06 9.37 6.10
C ASN A 10 -15.73 8.32 7.18
N CYS A 11 -16.43 8.36 8.33
CA CYS A 11 -16.11 7.48 9.46
C CYS A 11 -17.27 6.61 9.94
N GLY A 12 -18.49 6.75 9.35
CA GLY A 12 -19.67 6.00 9.74
C GLY A 12 -20.27 6.37 11.11
N ALA A 13 -19.84 7.47 11.71
CA ALA A 13 -20.41 7.93 12.96
C ALA A 13 -21.91 8.25 12.77
N GLU A 14 -22.75 7.67 13.64
CA GLU A 14 -24.18 7.86 13.63
C GLU A 14 -24.57 9.09 14.44
N SER A 15 -25.56 9.83 13.96
CA SER A 15 -26.19 10.95 14.66
C SER A 15 -27.68 10.93 14.42
N SER A 16 -28.47 11.29 15.43
CA SER A 16 -29.94 11.46 15.31
C SER A 16 -30.34 12.72 14.55
N LYS A 17 -29.36 13.62 14.28
CA LYS A 17 -29.56 14.89 13.56
C LYS A 17 -28.40 15.13 12.62
N TRP A 18 -28.65 15.88 11.55
CA TRP A 18 -27.58 16.35 10.69
C TRP A 18 -26.63 17.29 11.45
N VAL A 19 -25.32 17.07 11.31
CA VAL A 19 -24.28 17.84 11.99
C VAL A 19 -23.29 18.31 10.94
N GLY A 20 -23.00 19.62 10.91
CA GLY A 20 -22.11 20.21 9.92
C GLY A 20 -20.67 19.70 9.98
N LYS A 21 -20.17 19.41 11.19
CA LYS A 21 -18.82 18.85 11.43
C LYS A 21 -18.95 17.53 12.18
N CYS A 22 -18.36 16.47 11.66
CA CYS A 22 -18.40 15.18 12.34
C CYS A 22 -17.57 15.20 13.62
N PRO A 23 -18.16 14.87 14.80
CA PRO A 23 -17.43 14.88 16.08
C PRO A 23 -16.40 13.76 16.17
N SER A 24 -16.53 12.70 15.36
CA SER A 24 -15.64 11.53 15.39
C SER A 24 -14.40 11.71 14.51
N CYS A 25 -14.54 12.20 13.26
CA CYS A 25 -13.41 12.35 12.34
C CYS A 25 -13.03 13.80 12.03
N GLY A 26 -13.82 14.79 12.50
CA GLY A 26 -13.53 16.21 12.31
C GLY A 26 -13.86 16.77 10.92
N GLU A 27 -14.32 15.96 9.97
CA GLU A 27 -14.66 16.38 8.60
C GLU A 27 -15.96 17.14 8.53
N TRP A 28 -16.04 18.10 7.59
CA TRP A 28 -17.21 18.95 7.39
C TRP A 28 -18.15 18.40 6.31
N ASN A 29 -19.47 18.59 6.47
CA ASN A 29 -20.52 18.28 5.49
C ASN A 29 -20.50 16.80 5.02
N THR A 30 -20.19 15.87 5.93
CA THR A 30 -20.08 14.44 5.62
C THR A 30 -21.32 13.62 6.01
N TYR A 31 -22.30 14.20 6.69
CA TYR A 31 -23.50 13.47 7.12
C TYR A 31 -24.54 13.35 5.99
N ILE A 32 -25.01 12.11 5.79
CA ILE A 32 -26.14 11.77 4.91
C ILE A 32 -27.25 11.14 5.72
N GLU A 33 -28.49 11.42 5.36
CA GLU A 33 -29.65 10.78 5.96
C GLU A 33 -29.86 9.40 5.34
N GLU A 34 -29.98 8.38 6.18
CA GLU A 34 -30.33 7.02 5.77
C GLU A 34 -31.58 6.57 6.55
N ILE A 35 -32.50 5.95 5.84
CA ILE A 35 -33.77 5.42 6.45
C ILE A 35 -33.44 4.06 7.05
N ILE A 36 -33.62 3.92 8.35
CA ILE A 36 -33.48 2.66 9.08
C ILE A 36 -34.90 2.16 9.46
N THR A 37 -35.37 1.15 8.77
CA THR A 37 -36.58 0.46 9.17
C THR A 37 -36.21 -0.86 9.82
N PRO A 38 -36.36 -1.05 11.14
CA PRO A 38 -36.12 -2.35 11.73
C PRO A 38 -37.27 -3.29 11.33
N LYS A 39 -37.03 -4.15 10.35
CA LYS A 39 -37.87 -5.33 10.15
C LYS A 39 -37.62 -6.28 11.33
N GLY A 40 -38.64 -6.46 12.13
CA GLY A 40 -38.89 -7.40 13.20
C GLY A 40 -37.73 -8.14 13.86
N LYS A 41 -37.81 -8.27 15.18
CA LYS A 41 -36.97 -9.17 15.97
C LYS A 41 -36.92 -10.54 15.32
N ASN A 42 -35.85 -10.83 14.54
CA ASN A 42 -35.67 -12.17 14.05
C ASN A 42 -34.22 -12.54 13.89
N GLU A 43 -34.00 -13.68 14.44
CA GLU A 43 -32.93 -14.63 14.17
C GLU A 43 -31.63 -13.99 13.65
N VAL A 44 -30.78 -13.67 14.62
CA VAL A 44 -29.36 -13.57 14.40
C VAL A 44 -29.00 -14.66 13.39
N LEU A 45 -28.50 -14.29 12.23
CA LEU A 45 -27.88 -15.17 11.26
C LEU A 45 -26.67 -15.86 11.92
N GLY A 46 -26.96 -16.68 12.93
CA GLY A 46 -26.02 -17.58 13.58
C GLY A 46 -26.20 -18.94 12.93
N THR A 47 -25.14 -19.51 12.47
CA THR A 47 -25.08 -20.95 12.22
C THR A 47 -25.62 -21.66 13.45
N GLY A 48 -26.68 -22.44 13.32
CA GLY A 48 -27.43 -23.10 14.42
C GLY A 48 -26.62 -24.10 15.28
N ALA A 49 -25.48 -23.66 15.76
CA ALA A 49 -24.73 -24.34 16.81
C ALA A 49 -25.32 -23.90 18.15
N GLY A 50 -25.86 -24.83 18.91
CA GLY A 50 -26.48 -24.63 20.18
C GLY A 50 -25.68 -23.67 21.05
N LYS A 51 -26.36 -22.84 21.86
CA LYS A 51 -25.76 -21.89 22.81
C LYS A 51 -24.65 -22.57 23.59
N LYS A 52 -23.39 -22.44 23.14
CA LYS A 52 -22.24 -22.79 23.98
C LYS A 52 -22.31 -21.88 25.19
N VAL A 53 -22.46 -22.45 26.37
CA VAL A 53 -22.28 -21.73 27.63
C VAL A 53 -20.81 -21.31 27.64
N LEU A 54 -20.57 -20.03 27.36
CA LEU A 54 -19.22 -19.44 27.36
C LEU A 54 -18.81 -19.25 28.83
N SER A 55 -17.84 -20.04 29.29
CA SER A 55 -17.17 -19.80 30.56
C SER A 55 -15.84 -19.07 30.31
N PRO A 56 -15.47 -18.09 31.15
CA PRO A 56 -14.18 -17.43 31.05
C PRO A 56 -13.04 -18.43 31.25
N VAL A 57 -12.03 -18.37 30.40
CA VAL A 57 -10.84 -19.23 30.47
C VAL A 57 -9.63 -18.40 30.90
N LYS A 58 -8.86 -18.91 31.85
CA LYS A 58 -7.64 -18.23 32.32
C LYS A 58 -6.62 -18.19 31.18
N ILE A 59 -6.04 -17.01 30.90
CA ILE A 59 -5.13 -16.79 29.77
C ILE A 59 -3.93 -17.74 29.76
N SER A 60 -3.42 -18.11 30.96
CA SER A 60 -2.31 -19.08 31.12
C SER A 60 -2.68 -20.55 30.78
N GLN A 61 -3.96 -20.85 30.64
CA GLN A 61 -4.46 -22.17 30.24
C GLN A 61 -4.69 -22.27 28.73
N ILE A 62 -4.64 -21.12 28.02
CA ILE A 62 -4.73 -21.09 26.57
C ILE A 62 -3.34 -21.46 26.04
N LYS A 63 -3.23 -22.62 25.41
CA LYS A 63 -1.99 -22.99 24.70
C LYS A 63 -1.80 -21.97 23.57
N SER A 64 -0.66 -21.31 23.56
CA SER A 64 -0.22 -20.50 22.42
C SER A 64 0.23 -21.44 21.31
N GLU A 65 -0.70 -22.17 20.73
CA GLU A 65 -0.43 -22.84 19.48
C GLU A 65 -0.27 -21.74 18.44
N GLU A 66 0.87 -21.71 17.75
CA GLU A 66 1.01 -20.92 16.54
C GLU A 66 -0.08 -21.40 15.59
N TYR A 67 -1.12 -20.58 15.39
CA TYR A 67 -2.15 -20.88 14.41
C TYR A 67 -1.45 -21.04 13.05
N PRO A 68 -1.51 -22.22 12.40
CA PRO A 68 -0.86 -22.42 11.12
C PRO A 68 -1.46 -21.46 10.11
N ARG A 69 -0.68 -20.47 9.70
CA ARG A 69 -1.12 -19.49 8.69
C ARG A 69 -1.33 -20.19 7.35
N ILE A 70 -2.37 -19.83 6.64
CA ILE A 70 -2.59 -20.26 5.27
C ILE A 70 -1.67 -19.43 4.38
N LYS A 71 -0.60 -20.05 3.88
CA LYS A 71 0.30 -19.40 2.93
C LYS A 71 -0.39 -19.29 1.56
N LEU A 72 -0.41 -18.09 1.04
CA LEU A 72 -0.85 -17.79 -0.31
C LEU A 72 0.31 -18.05 -1.29
N PRO A 73 0.03 -18.31 -2.57
CA PRO A 73 1.08 -18.46 -3.57
C PRO A 73 1.97 -17.23 -3.74
N SER A 74 1.44 -16.04 -3.46
CA SER A 74 2.19 -14.79 -3.53
C SER A 74 3.02 -14.56 -2.26
N ASN A 75 4.35 -14.46 -2.43
CA ASN A 75 5.27 -14.14 -1.34
C ASN A 75 5.16 -12.67 -0.90
N GLU A 76 4.95 -11.76 -1.83
CA GLU A 76 4.77 -10.34 -1.55
C GLU A 76 3.47 -10.08 -0.76
N LEU A 77 2.38 -10.80 -1.09
CA LEU A 77 1.14 -10.72 -0.31
C LEU A 77 1.31 -11.35 1.07
N ASN A 78 1.97 -12.51 1.19
CA ASN A 78 2.26 -13.13 2.47
C ASN A 78 3.11 -12.22 3.37
N ARG A 79 4.08 -11.51 2.80
CA ARG A 79 4.92 -10.55 3.52
C ARG A 79 4.08 -9.47 4.19
N VAL A 80 3.20 -8.81 3.42
CA VAL A 80 2.33 -7.75 3.94
C VAL A 80 1.32 -8.28 4.96
N LEU A 81 0.87 -9.52 4.80
CA LEU A 81 0.00 -10.21 5.76
C LEU A 81 0.74 -10.66 7.03
N GLY A 82 2.07 -10.55 7.08
CA GLY A 82 2.89 -11.02 8.20
C GLY A 82 3.10 -12.53 8.21
N GLY A 83 3.12 -13.16 7.04
CA GLY A 83 3.42 -14.58 6.84
C GLY A 83 2.25 -15.43 6.31
N GLY A 84 1.11 -14.83 5.98
CA GLY A 84 -0.07 -15.50 5.42
C GLY A 84 -1.37 -15.19 6.15
N LEU A 85 -2.46 -15.80 5.72
CA LEU A 85 -3.80 -15.62 6.30
C LEU A 85 -3.90 -16.35 7.65
N VAL A 86 -4.42 -15.66 8.66
CA VAL A 86 -4.72 -16.25 9.96
C VAL A 86 -6.13 -16.84 9.91
N PRO A 87 -6.33 -18.10 10.36
CA PRO A 87 -7.68 -18.68 10.45
C PRO A 87 -8.63 -17.79 11.26
N GLY A 88 -9.86 -17.63 10.78
CA GLY A 88 -10.85 -16.76 11.43
C GLY A 88 -10.57 -15.26 11.33
N SER A 89 -9.61 -14.83 10.52
CA SER A 89 -9.34 -13.41 10.28
C SER A 89 -10.21 -12.85 9.17
N ILE A 90 -10.47 -11.54 9.25
CA ILE A 90 -11.12 -10.78 8.19
C ILE A 90 -10.17 -9.67 7.71
N ILE A 91 -9.93 -9.64 6.40
CA ILE A 91 -8.97 -8.76 5.76
C ILE A 91 -9.70 -7.90 4.73
N LEU A 92 -9.45 -6.60 4.74
CA LEU A 92 -9.92 -5.68 3.71
C LEU A 92 -8.77 -5.37 2.75
N LEU A 93 -8.96 -5.68 1.47
CA LEU A 93 -8.09 -5.25 0.39
C LEU A 93 -8.73 -4.04 -0.30
N GLY A 94 -8.22 -2.85 0.00
CA GLY A 94 -8.66 -1.57 -0.55
C GLY A 94 -7.79 -1.07 -1.70
N GLY A 95 -8.32 -0.18 -2.53
CA GLY A 95 -7.57 0.48 -3.61
C GLY A 95 -8.49 1.08 -4.66
N GLU A 96 -7.94 1.93 -5.54
CA GLU A 96 -8.71 2.55 -6.63
C GLU A 96 -9.36 1.49 -7.54
N PRO A 97 -10.51 1.80 -8.16
CA PRO A 97 -11.08 0.95 -9.21
C PRO A 97 -10.09 0.73 -10.35
N GLY A 98 -9.95 -0.53 -10.80
CA GLY A 98 -9.05 -0.89 -11.90
C GLY A 98 -7.56 -1.00 -11.53
N ILE A 99 -7.16 -0.84 -10.26
CA ILE A 99 -5.75 -0.96 -9.81
C ILE A 99 -5.22 -2.40 -9.87
N GLY A 100 -6.10 -3.42 -9.90
CA GLY A 100 -5.73 -4.83 -9.97
C GLY A 100 -6.07 -5.67 -8.72
N LYS A 101 -6.92 -5.18 -7.80
CA LYS A 101 -7.31 -5.92 -6.57
C LYS A 101 -7.88 -7.30 -6.85
N SER A 102 -8.94 -7.36 -7.66
CA SER A 102 -9.60 -8.62 -8.04
C SER A 102 -8.64 -9.54 -8.81
N THR A 103 -7.75 -8.98 -9.64
CA THR A 103 -6.71 -9.74 -10.34
C THR A 103 -5.73 -10.37 -9.35
N LEU A 104 -5.24 -9.60 -8.35
CA LEU A 104 -4.33 -10.11 -7.32
C LEU A 104 -4.94 -11.27 -6.55
N VAL A 105 -6.20 -11.11 -6.10
CA VAL A 105 -6.89 -12.14 -5.32
C VAL A 105 -7.17 -13.37 -6.18
N LEU A 106 -7.74 -13.20 -7.36
CA LEU A 106 -8.05 -14.31 -8.26
C LEU A 106 -6.79 -15.09 -8.65
N GLN A 107 -5.69 -14.42 -8.99
CA GLN A 107 -4.41 -15.05 -9.32
C GLN A 107 -3.87 -15.91 -8.16
N ASN A 108 -4.03 -15.47 -6.91
CA ASN A 108 -3.65 -16.27 -5.76
C ASN A 108 -4.56 -17.46 -5.58
N VAL A 109 -5.88 -17.27 -5.68
CA VAL A 109 -6.89 -18.34 -5.54
C VAL A 109 -6.69 -19.45 -6.58
N LEU A 110 -6.44 -19.11 -7.83
CA LEU A 110 -6.21 -20.09 -8.92
C LEU A 110 -4.96 -20.96 -8.71
N ARG A 111 -4.04 -20.54 -7.85
CA ARG A 111 -2.78 -21.25 -7.57
C ARG A 111 -2.74 -21.90 -6.18
N ILE A 112 -3.78 -21.71 -5.35
CA ILE A 112 -3.91 -22.41 -4.07
C ILE A 112 -4.26 -23.88 -4.34
N ARG A 113 -3.47 -24.79 -3.76
CA ARG A 113 -3.72 -26.23 -3.83
C ARG A 113 -4.31 -26.76 -2.54
N SER A 114 -5.14 -27.79 -2.63
CA SER A 114 -5.71 -28.52 -1.48
C SER A 114 -6.50 -27.63 -0.52
N ARG A 115 -7.16 -26.58 -1.03
CA ARG A 115 -8.04 -25.70 -0.27
C ARG A 115 -9.27 -25.35 -1.09
N LYS A 116 -10.42 -25.50 -0.44
CA LYS A 116 -11.69 -25.10 -0.99
C LYS A 116 -11.88 -23.59 -0.84
N VAL A 117 -11.98 -22.87 -1.93
CA VAL A 117 -12.19 -21.42 -1.95
C VAL A 117 -13.56 -21.11 -2.51
N LEU A 118 -14.34 -20.30 -1.81
CA LEU A 118 -15.55 -19.70 -2.34
C LEU A 118 -15.28 -18.24 -2.72
N TYR A 119 -15.46 -17.92 -3.98
CA TYR A 119 -15.35 -16.57 -4.52
C TYR A 119 -16.76 -16.03 -4.79
N VAL A 120 -17.20 -15.09 -3.96
CA VAL A 120 -18.47 -14.38 -4.12
C VAL A 120 -18.21 -13.12 -4.94
N SER A 121 -18.92 -12.99 -6.08
CA SER A 121 -18.84 -11.82 -6.95
C SER A 121 -20.19 -11.11 -7.01
N GLY A 122 -20.17 -9.83 -6.65
CA GLY A 122 -21.31 -8.93 -6.85
C GLY A 122 -21.16 -7.98 -8.04
N GLU A 123 -20.01 -7.99 -8.72
CA GLU A 123 -19.72 -7.07 -9.84
C GLU A 123 -19.63 -7.78 -11.18
N GLU A 124 -19.07 -8.98 -11.22
CA GLU A 124 -18.79 -9.71 -12.45
C GLU A 124 -19.59 -11.00 -12.55
N SER A 125 -20.02 -11.33 -13.76
CA SER A 125 -20.65 -12.61 -14.06
C SER A 125 -19.65 -13.77 -14.03
N ALA A 126 -20.15 -15.01 -13.91
CA ALA A 126 -19.31 -16.20 -13.91
C ALA A 126 -18.48 -16.33 -15.21
N GLN A 127 -19.05 -15.92 -16.35
CA GLN A 127 -18.34 -15.94 -17.63
C GLN A 127 -17.19 -14.91 -17.66
N GLN A 128 -17.41 -13.70 -17.16
CA GLN A 128 -16.36 -12.66 -17.08
C GLN A 128 -15.21 -13.11 -16.19
N LEU A 129 -15.54 -13.65 -15.00
CA LEU A 129 -14.52 -14.22 -14.11
C LEU A 129 -13.78 -15.39 -14.74
N ARG A 130 -14.48 -16.26 -15.46
CA ARG A 130 -13.86 -17.38 -16.19
C ARG A 130 -12.87 -16.89 -17.26
N MET A 131 -13.25 -15.92 -18.08
CA MET A 131 -12.36 -15.32 -19.09
C MET A 131 -11.11 -14.70 -18.45
N ARG A 132 -11.28 -14.02 -17.32
CA ARG A 132 -10.16 -13.44 -16.55
C ARG A 132 -9.26 -14.54 -15.98
N ALA A 133 -9.84 -15.60 -15.41
CA ALA A 133 -9.13 -16.75 -14.88
C ALA A 133 -8.32 -17.48 -15.97
N ASP A 134 -8.89 -17.68 -17.16
CA ASP A 134 -8.20 -18.30 -18.30
C ASP A 134 -6.98 -17.48 -18.75
N ARG A 135 -7.10 -16.15 -18.79
CA ARG A 135 -5.99 -15.25 -19.12
C ARG A 135 -4.86 -15.34 -18.09
N ILE A 136 -5.19 -15.37 -16.78
CA ILE A 136 -4.22 -15.42 -15.68
C ILE A 136 -3.55 -16.79 -15.57
N ALA A 137 -4.31 -17.87 -15.75
CA ALA A 137 -3.84 -19.23 -15.54
C ALA A 137 -3.19 -19.86 -16.79
N GLY A 138 -3.29 -19.23 -17.97
CA GLY A 138 -2.81 -19.81 -19.22
C GLY A 138 -3.49 -21.12 -19.59
N GLY A 139 -4.75 -21.31 -19.19
CA GLY A 139 -5.57 -22.48 -19.48
C GLY A 139 -5.44 -23.66 -18.51
N LYS A 140 -4.49 -23.64 -17.58
CA LYS A 140 -4.35 -24.70 -16.56
C LYS A 140 -4.92 -24.23 -15.22
N MET A 141 -6.05 -24.79 -14.81
CA MET A 141 -6.67 -24.54 -13.51
C MET A 141 -6.76 -25.86 -12.73
N ASP A 142 -5.97 -25.97 -11.68
CA ASP A 142 -5.97 -27.11 -10.75
C ASP A 142 -6.24 -26.56 -9.33
N CYS A 143 -7.41 -25.92 -9.18
CA CYS A 143 -7.84 -25.31 -7.92
C CYS A 143 -9.29 -25.66 -7.62
N GLU A 144 -9.59 -25.86 -6.35
CA GLU A 144 -10.97 -26.01 -5.84
C GLU A 144 -11.58 -24.62 -5.56
N CYS A 145 -11.75 -23.81 -6.60
CA CYS A 145 -12.38 -22.50 -6.54
C CYS A 145 -13.80 -22.56 -7.09
N PHE A 146 -14.76 -22.29 -6.21
CA PHE A 146 -16.18 -22.20 -6.52
C PHE A 146 -16.60 -20.75 -6.65
N LEU A 147 -17.37 -20.41 -7.67
CA LEU A 147 -17.89 -19.07 -7.91
C LEU A 147 -19.35 -18.98 -7.50
N LEU A 148 -19.70 -17.91 -6.79
CA LEU A 148 -21.07 -17.55 -6.45
C LEU A 148 -21.31 -16.10 -6.88
N CYS A 149 -22.10 -15.90 -7.94
CA CYS A 149 -22.50 -14.57 -8.40
C CYS A 149 -23.80 -14.18 -7.68
N GLU A 150 -23.67 -13.49 -6.54
CA GLU A 150 -24.78 -13.15 -5.67
C GLU A 150 -24.47 -11.85 -4.90
N THR A 151 -25.51 -11.05 -4.67
CA THR A 151 -25.41 -9.78 -3.92
C THR A 151 -26.23 -9.78 -2.62
N SER A 152 -27.17 -10.73 -2.46
CA SER A 152 -27.94 -10.88 -1.21
C SER A 152 -27.09 -11.57 -0.14
N LEU A 153 -26.89 -10.89 0.99
CA LEU A 153 -26.19 -11.43 2.14
C LEU A 153 -26.81 -12.72 2.64
N GLU A 154 -28.13 -12.80 2.67
CA GLU A 154 -28.92 -13.93 3.16
C GLU A 154 -28.71 -15.18 2.28
N ASN A 155 -28.71 -15.00 0.96
CA ASN A 155 -28.45 -16.08 0.01
C ASN A 155 -27.01 -16.59 0.12
N ILE A 156 -26.03 -15.70 0.26
CA ILE A 156 -24.62 -16.05 0.49
C ILE A 156 -24.50 -16.90 1.76
N PHE A 157 -25.10 -16.48 2.87
CA PHE A 157 -25.02 -17.24 4.12
C PHE A 157 -25.77 -18.56 4.06
N THR A 158 -26.83 -18.67 3.26
CA THR A 158 -27.51 -19.94 2.99
C THR A 158 -26.58 -20.92 2.28
N CYS A 159 -25.81 -20.45 1.29
CA CYS A 159 -24.78 -21.26 0.62
C CYS A 159 -23.69 -21.67 1.62
N LEU A 160 -23.18 -20.75 2.44
CA LEU A 160 -22.10 -21.00 3.42
C LEU A 160 -22.50 -21.98 4.54
N LYS A 161 -23.80 -22.10 4.87
CA LYS A 161 -24.29 -23.11 5.82
C LYS A 161 -24.19 -24.52 5.26
N ASN A 162 -24.45 -24.69 3.97
CA ASN A 162 -24.47 -25.98 3.31
C ASN A 162 -23.06 -26.43 2.87
N ASP A 163 -22.19 -25.48 2.58
CA ASP A 163 -20.89 -25.75 1.97
C ASP A 163 -19.80 -24.79 2.51
N LYS A 164 -19.11 -25.26 3.55
CA LYS A 164 -18.09 -24.47 4.24
C LYS A 164 -16.77 -24.45 3.47
N PRO A 165 -16.29 -23.26 2.99
CA PRO A 165 -14.97 -23.14 2.38
C PRO A 165 -13.84 -23.01 3.41
N ASP A 166 -12.60 -23.26 2.96
CA ASP A 166 -11.38 -22.96 3.73
C ASP A 166 -10.97 -21.48 3.64
N LEU A 167 -11.42 -20.78 2.58
CA LEU A 167 -11.19 -19.37 2.33
C LEU A 167 -12.40 -18.76 1.63
N LEU A 168 -12.89 -17.64 2.12
CA LEU A 168 -13.97 -16.88 1.51
C LEU A 168 -13.44 -15.56 0.94
N ILE A 169 -13.77 -15.28 -0.32
CA ILE A 169 -13.51 -14.02 -1.01
C ILE A 169 -14.83 -13.31 -1.30
N VAL A 170 -14.90 -12.01 -1.07
CA VAL A 170 -16.08 -11.18 -1.40
C VAL A 170 -15.62 -10.00 -2.26
N ASP A 171 -16.07 -9.93 -3.51
CA ASP A 171 -15.70 -8.95 -4.52
C ASP A 171 -16.94 -8.31 -5.19
N SER A 172 -17.38 -7.13 -4.77
CA SER A 172 -16.85 -6.28 -3.71
C SER A 172 -17.85 -6.20 -2.53
N ILE A 173 -17.36 -5.77 -1.37
CA ILE A 173 -18.23 -5.58 -0.18
C ILE A 173 -19.30 -4.51 -0.44
N GLN A 174 -19.07 -3.55 -1.34
CA GLN A 174 -20.00 -2.49 -1.67
C GLN A 174 -21.22 -2.96 -2.45
N THR A 175 -21.13 -4.09 -3.12
CA THR A 175 -22.26 -4.65 -3.92
C THR A 175 -23.15 -5.57 -3.09
N ILE A 176 -22.68 -6.03 -1.93
CA ILE A 176 -23.45 -6.90 -1.05
C ILE A 176 -24.44 -6.06 -0.24
N ALA A 177 -25.66 -6.56 -0.15
CA ALA A 177 -26.73 -5.95 0.62
C ALA A 177 -27.49 -6.98 1.45
N SER A 178 -27.91 -6.58 2.64
CA SER A 178 -28.81 -7.34 3.49
C SER A 178 -30.24 -6.83 3.32
N ASP A 179 -31.21 -7.75 3.17
CA ASP A 179 -32.62 -7.45 3.11
C ASP A 179 -33.17 -6.91 4.44
N LEU A 180 -32.35 -6.99 5.52
CA LEU A 180 -32.70 -6.45 6.83
C LEU A 180 -32.66 -4.92 6.90
N LEU A 181 -32.01 -4.27 5.93
CA LEU A 181 -31.86 -2.82 5.84
C LEU A 181 -32.47 -2.31 4.54
N GLU A 182 -33.27 -1.25 4.64
CA GLU A 182 -33.90 -0.61 3.45
C GLU A 182 -32.96 0.32 2.69
N SER A 183 -31.74 0.55 3.21
CA SER A 183 -30.74 1.39 2.55
C SER A 183 -30.16 0.72 1.32
N ALA A 184 -29.77 1.51 0.31
CA ALA A 184 -29.22 1.00 -0.94
C ALA A 184 -27.89 0.26 -0.73
N ALA A 185 -27.58 -0.72 -1.59
CA ALA A 185 -26.28 -1.36 -1.65
C ALA A 185 -25.16 -0.32 -1.77
N GLY A 186 -24.04 -0.53 -1.09
CA GLY A 186 -22.92 0.42 -1.05
C GLY A 186 -23.11 1.59 -0.07
N SER A 187 -24.26 1.74 0.56
CA SER A 187 -24.43 2.70 1.67
C SER A 187 -23.57 2.30 2.87
N VAL A 188 -23.26 3.26 3.73
CA VAL A 188 -22.41 3.03 4.91
C VAL A 188 -23.03 2.00 5.85
N SER A 189 -24.34 2.05 6.06
CA SER A 189 -25.07 1.10 6.89
C SER A 189 -25.02 -0.32 6.33
N GLN A 190 -25.27 -0.51 5.02
CA GLN A 190 -25.20 -1.81 4.36
C GLN A 190 -23.79 -2.40 4.45
N VAL A 191 -22.77 -1.64 4.05
CA VAL A 191 -21.37 -2.09 4.06
C VAL A 191 -20.94 -2.49 5.48
N ARG A 192 -21.36 -1.73 6.49
CA ARG A 192 -21.07 -2.01 7.90
C ARG A 192 -21.74 -3.29 8.38
N GLU A 193 -23.04 -3.47 8.09
CA GLU A 193 -23.79 -4.67 8.51
C GLU A 193 -23.25 -5.92 7.82
N CYS A 194 -23.03 -5.87 6.50
CA CYS A 194 -22.46 -6.99 5.75
C CYS A 194 -21.07 -7.37 6.27
N ALA A 195 -20.19 -6.40 6.50
CA ALA A 195 -18.86 -6.68 7.05
C ALA A 195 -18.91 -7.26 8.47
N ALA A 196 -19.83 -6.79 9.32
CA ALA A 196 -20.03 -7.34 10.66
C ALA A 196 -20.56 -8.78 10.62
N ALA A 197 -21.41 -9.12 9.65
CA ALA A 197 -21.89 -10.49 9.44
C ALA A 197 -20.74 -11.41 8.99
N PHE A 198 -19.89 -10.99 8.04
CA PHE A 198 -18.71 -11.75 7.63
C PHE A 198 -17.68 -11.88 8.75
N LEU A 199 -17.51 -10.87 9.62
CA LEU A 199 -16.66 -10.98 10.79
C LEU A 199 -17.15 -12.07 11.75
N ARG A 200 -18.46 -12.08 12.06
CA ARG A 200 -19.05 -13.14 12.91
C ARG A 200 -18.80 -14.52 12.31
N TYR A 201 -19.08 -14.68 11.01
CA TYR A 201 -18.84 -15.92 10.29
C TYR A 201 -17.37 -16.37 10.40
N ALA A 202 -16.42 -15.46 10.12
CA ALA A 202 -15.00 -15.77 10.20
C ALA A 202 -14.61 -16.31 11.58
N LYS A 203 -15.04 -15.61 12.64
CA LYS A 203 -14.72 -15.97 14.03
C LYS A 203 -15.37 -17.29 14.48
N GLU A 204 -16.61 -17.54 14.09
CA GLU A 204 -17.34 -18.75 14.47
C GLU A 204 -16.84 -20.00 13.74
N THR A 205 -16.47 -19.84 12.47
CA THR A 205 -16.05 -20.97 11.61
C THR A 205 -14.56 -21.16 11.50
N ASN A 206 -13.75 -20.22 12.01
CA ASN A 206 -12.30 -20.14 11.75
C ASN A 206 -11.92 -20.05 10.26
N THR A 207 -12.85 -19.63 9.40
CA THR A 207 -12.61 -19.42 7.97
C THR A 207 -12.08 -18.00 7.77
N PRO A 208 -10.88 -17.80 7.17
CA PRO A 208 -10.43 -16.46 6.80
C PRO A 208 -11.30 -15.88 5.69
N VAL A 209 -11.54 -14.57 5.76
CA VAL A 209 -12.35 -13.83 4.78
C VAL A 209 -11.53 -12.68 4.21
N ILE A 210 -11.48 -12.56 2.89
CA ILE A 210 -10.92 -11.40 2.19
C ILE A 210 -12.07 -10.61 1.58
N LEU A 211 -12.25 -9.38 2.06
CA LEU A 211 -13.17 -8.41 1.49
C LEU A 211 -12.41 -7.52 0.51
N ILE A 212 -12.86 -7.42 -0.73
CA ILE A 212 -12.36 -6.45 -1.69
C ILE A 212 -13.24 -5.21 -1.62
N GLY A 213 -12.60 -4.02 -1.56
CA GLY A 213 -13.29 -2.74 -1.48
C GLY A 213 -12.66 -1.68 -2.37
N HIS A 214 -13.46 -0.72 -2.84
CA HIS A 214 -13.00 0.42 -3.63
C HIS A 214 -12.71 1.61 -2.74
N ILE A 215 -11.63 2.36 -3.04
CA ILE A 215 -11.22 3.60 -2.39
C ILE A 215 -11.43 4.75 -3.38
N ASN A 216 -12.05 5.86 -2.97
CA ASN A 216 -12.17 7.05 -3.80
C ASN A 216 -10.82 7.79 -3.89
N LYS A 217 -10.63 8.64 -4.95
CA LYS A 217 -9.38 9.39 -5.21
C LYS A 217 -8.92 10.29 -4.06
N GLU A 218 -9.79 10.63 -3.13
CA GLU A 218 -9.48 11.41 -1.92
C GLU A 218 -8.92 10.55 -0.76
N GLY A 219 -8.65 9.25 -1.00
CA GLY A 219 -8.17 8.32 0.02
C GLY A 219 -9.21 7.96 1.08
N SER A 220 -10.40 8.54 0.97
CA SER A 220 -11.56 8.22 1.80
C SER A 220 -12.46 7.27 1.01
N ILE A 221 -12.55 6.05 1.44
CA ILE A 221 -13.59 5.15 0.95
C ILE A 221 -14.92 5.65 1.51
N ALA A 222 -15.97 5.73 0.71
CA ALA A 222 -17.29 5.50 1.27
C ALA A 222 -17.25 4.07 1.83
N GLY A 223 -16.82 3.95 3.08
CA GLY A 223 -16.80 2.67 3.75
C GLY A 223 -15.50 2.15 4.39
N PRO A 224 -14.21 2.46 4.00
CA PRO A 224 -13.09 1.78 4.66
C PRO A 224 -12.73 2.29 6.03
N LYS A 225 -12.81 3.57 6.30
CA LYS A 225 -12.62 4.03 7.69
C LYS A 225 -13.64 3.41 8.64
N VAL A 226 -14.86 3.14 8.14
CA VAL A 226 -15.87 2.38 8.86
C VAL A 226 -15.44 0.94 9.05
N LEU A 227 -14.89 0.32 8.01
CA LEU A 227 -14.44 -1.06 8.03
C LEU A 227 -13.12 -1.27 8.76
N GLU A 228 -12.23 -0.26 8.81
CA GLU A 228 -10.96 -0.34 9.55
C GLU A 228 -11.12 -0.78 11.00
N HIS A 229 -12.20 -0.37 11.65
CA HIS A 229 -12.47 -0.77 13.03
C HIS A 229 -13.02 -2.19 13.15
N ILE A 230 -13.68 -2.69 12.12
CA ILE A 230 -14.32 -4.01 12.08
C ILE A 230 -13.34 -5.11 11.72
N VAL A 231 -12.50 -4.86 10.68
CA VAL A 231 -11.59 -5.87 10.15
C VAL A 231 -10.31 -6.02 10.96
N ASP A 232 -9.67 -7.18 10.88
CA ASP A 232 -8.41 -7.48 11.57
C ASP A 232 -7.18 -6.90 10.86
N ALA A 233 -7.22 -6.85 9.53
CA ALA A 233 -6.17 -6.24 8.71
C ALA A 233 -6.77 -5.41 7.56
N VAL A 234 -6.12 -4.31 7.25
CA VAL A 234 -6.40 -3.46 6.08
C VAL A 234 -5.14 -3.38 5.24
N ILE A 235 -5.26 -3.78 3.99
CA ILE A 235 -4.20 -3.74 3.01
C ILE A 235 -4.66 -2.82 1.88
N GLN A 236 -3.84 -1.86 1.52
CA GLN A 236 -4.11 -0.92 0.45
C GLN A 236 -3.24 -1.23 -0.76
N PHE A 237 -3.88 -1.31 -1.93
CA PHE A 237 -3.20 -1.45 -3.21
C PHE A 237 -3.11 -0.09 -3.88
N GLU A 238 -1.89 0.41 -4.02
CA GLU A 238 -1.56 1.76 -4.49
C GLU A 238 -0.84 1.68 -5.84
N GLY A 239 -0.93 2.74 -6.62
CA GLY A 239 -0.20 2.90 -7.89
C GLY A 239 -0.95 3.81 -8.84
N ASP A 240 -0.25 4.36 -9.81
CA ASP A 240 -0.83 5.12 -10.90
C ASP A 240 -1.09 4.19 -12.10
N ARG A 241 -2.21 4.41 -12.83
CA ARG A 241 -2.57 3.62 -14.02
C ARG A 241 -1.56 3.75 -15.16
N HIS A 242 -0.81 4.85 -15.15
CA HIS A 242 0.21 5.15 -16.18
C HIS A 242 1.56 4.45 -15.90
N TYR A 243 1.75 3.90 -14.70
CA TYR A 243 2.99 3.22 -14.33
C TYR A 243 2.81 1.71 -14.22
N LEU A 244 3.89 0.97 -14.50
CA LEU A 244 3.88 -0.49 -14.50
C LEU A 244 3.79 -1.10 -13.10
N TYR A 245 4.25 -0.36 -12.08
CA TYR A 245 4.36 -0.90 -10.73
C TYR A 245 3.15 -0.57 -9.84
N ARG A 246 2.86 -1.51 -8.94
CA ARG A 246 1.83 -1.40 -7.90
C ARG A 246 2.44 -1.74 -6.56
N ILE A 247 2.09 -0.98 -5.54
CA ILE A 247 2.55 -1.20 -4.17
C ILE A 247 1.38 -1.70 -3.33
N LEU A 248 1.60 -2.80 -2.63
CA LEU A 248 0.69 -3.33 -1.62
C LEU A 248 1.20 -2.92 -0.24
N ARG A 249 0.41 -2.18 0.51
CA ARG A 249 0.79 -1.61 1.81
C ARG A 249 -0.13 -2.06 2.92
N GLY A 250 0.43 -2.48 4.04
CA GLY A 250 -0.33 -2.72 5.27
C GLY A 250 -0.67 -1.39 5.97
N ILE A 251 -1.96 -1.08 6.08
CA ILE A 251 -2.45 0.10 6.83
C ILE A 251 -2.76 -0.28 8.28
N LYS A 252 -3.32 -1.47 8.47
CA LYS A 252 -3.61 -2.08 9.77
C LYS A 252 -3.34 -3.57 9.70
N ASN A 253 -2.70 -4.12 10.71
CA ASN A 253 -2.52 -5.57 10.82
C ASN A 253 -2.42 -5.98 12.30
N ARG A 254 -3.43 -6.71 12.80
CA ARG A 254 -3.42 -7.25 14.18
C ARG A 254 -2.47 -8.44 14.34
N PHE A 255 -2.02 -9.04 13.25
CA PHE A 255 -1.25 -10.28 13.23
C PHE A 255 0.18 -10.10 12.74
N GLY A 256 0.60 -8.89 12.41
CA GLY A 256 1.91 -8.59 11.88
C GLY A 256 2.23 -7.10 11.84
N ASN A 257 3.42 -6.80 11.34
CA ASN A 257 3.90 -5.44 11.19
C ASN A 257 3.24 -4.77 9.97
N THR A 258 2.83 -3.51 10.09
CA THR A 258 2.31 -2.69 8.99
C THR A 258 3.40 -2.02 8.16
N SER A 259 4.68 -2.15 8.55
CA SER A 259 5.81 -1.57 7.80
C SER A 259 6.20 -2.37 6.55
N GLU A 260 5.64 -3.58 6.35
CA GLU A 260 5.97 -4.38 5.18
C GLU A 260 5.19 -3.89 3.95
N ILE A 261 5.89 -3.90 2.81
CA ILE A 261 5.31 -3.60 1.51
C ILE A 261 5.52 -4.75 0.54
N GLY A 262 4.55 -4.95 -0.35
CA GLY A 262 4.65 -5.83 -1.51
C GLY A 262 4.71 -5.00 -2.79
N ILE A 263 5.54 -5.41 -3.75
CA ILE A 263 5.68 -4.71 -5.03
C ILE A 263 5.35 -5.66 -6.16
N TYR A 264 4.52 -5.18 -7.08
CA TYR A 264 4.06 -5.94 -8.25
C TYR A 264 4.25 -5.13 -9.53
N GLU A 265 4.56 -5.84 -10.60
CA GLU A 265 4.53 -5.32 -11.96
C GLU A 265 3.23 -5.77 -12.64
N MET A 266 2.49 -4.83 -13.24
CA MET A 266 1.28 -5.15 -14.00
C MET A 266 1.67 -5.64 -15.39
N LYS A 267 1.23 -6.85 -15.76
CA LYS A 267 1.41 -7.46 -17.07
C LYS A 267 0.07 -7.86 -17.69
N GLU A 268 0.07 -8.23 -18.95
CA GLU A 268 -1.13 -8.67 -19.67
C GLU A 268 -1.75 -9.94 -19.04
N ASP A 269 -0.92 -10.84 -18.54
CA ASP A 269 -1.28 -12.10 -17.89
C ASP A 269 -1.53 -11.99 -16.38
N GLY A 270 -1.42 -10.78 -15.79
CA GLY A 270 -1.69 -10.53 -14.37
C GLY A 270 -0.60 -9.74 -13.68
N LEU A 271 -0.46 -9.96 -12.38
CA LEU A 271 0.49 -9.27 -11.51
C LEU A 271 1.71 -10.16 -11.26
N LYS A 272 2.90 -9.66 -11.62
CA LYS A 272 4.18 -10.31 -11.34
C LYS A 272 4.84 -9.71 -10.10
N GLU A 273 5.28 -10.56 -9.19
CA GLU A 273 6.00 -10.13 -7.99
C GLU A 273 7.36 -9.54 -8.34
N VAL A 274 7.67 -8.40 -7.71
CA VAL A 274 8.97 -7.76 -7.80
C VAL A 274 9.80 -8.13 -6.56
N THR A 275 10.60 -9.17 -6.70
CA THR A 275 11.43 -9.67 -5.59
C THR A 275 12.61 -8.76 -5.27
N ASN A 276 13.16 -8.10 -6.27
CA ASN A 276 14.25 -7.13 -6.14
C ASN A 276 13.92 -5.81 -6.85
N PRO A 277 13.29 -4.83 -6.15
CA PRO A 277 12.97 -3.53 -6.74
C PRO A 277 14.19 -2.76 -7.22
N SER A 278 15.31 -2.87 -6.51
CA SER A 278 16.56 -2.15 -6.87
C SER A 278 17.03 -2.49 -8.28
N MET A 279 17.00 -3.77 -8.68
CA MET A 279 17.40 -4.17 -10.03
C MET A 279 16.53 -3.58 -11.14
N MET A 280 15.24 -3.32 -10.84
CA MET A 280 14.29 -2.84 -11.84
C MET A 280 14.26 -1.31 -11.94
N LEU A 281 14.65 -0.63 -10.85
CA LEU A 281 14.59 0.83 -10.74
C LEU A 281 15.93 1.51 -11.08
N LEU A 282 16.98 0.71 -11.27
CA LEU A 282 18.28 1.17 -11.74
C LEU A 282 18.35 1.09 -13.27
N ASN A 283 18.98 2.09 -13.87
CA ASN A 283 19.18 2.10 -15.32
C ASN A 283 20.31 1.10 -15.68
N GLU A 284 20.06 0.19 -16.61
CA GLU A 284 21.03 -0.78 -17.13
C GLU A 284 21.99 -0.20 -18.18
N SER A 285 21.86 1.09 -18.54
CA SER A 285 22.74 1.73 -19.52
C SER A 285 24.20 1.68 -19.07
N ASP A 286 25.13 1.32 -19.95
CA ASP A 286 26.57 1.31 -19.68
C ASP A 286 27.21 2.70 -19.62
N GLU A 287 26.54 3.74 -20.09
CA GLU A 287 27.02 5.12 -20.07
C GLU A 287 26.60 5.85 -18.79
N ALA A 288 27.52 6.59 -18.17
CA ALA A 288 27.20 7.52 -17.10
C ALA A 288 26.60 8.78 -17.72
N LEU A 289 25.35 9.06 -17.41
CA LEU A 289 24.60 10.21 -17.91
C LEU A 289 24.58 11.32 -16.86
N SER A 290 24.73 12.58 -17.33
CA SER A 290 24.54 13.74 -16.44
C SER A 290 23.08 13.84 -15.99
N GLY A 291 22.86 14.32 -14.78
CA GLY A 291 21.52 14.46 -14.20
C GLY A 291 20.94 13.20 -13.55
N SER A 292 21.70 12.11 -13.46
CA SER A 292 21.29 10.89 -12.74
C SER A 292 22.09 10.71 -11.46
N ALA A 293 21.37 10.37 -10.36
CA ALA A 293 21.97 10.03 -9.08
C ALA A 293 21.18 8.90 -8.43
N ILE A 294 21.89 7.88 -7.92
CA ILE A 294 21.22 6.73 -7.29
C ILE A 294 21.02 6.99 -5.80
N GLY A 295 19.75 7.09 -5.39
CA GLY A 295 19.37 7.22 -4.00
C GLY A 295 19.06 5.89 -3.34
N VAL A 296 19.37 5.76 -2.05
CA VAL A 296 18.96 4.60 -1.24
C VAL A 296 17.80 5.03 -0.36
N THR A 297 16.62 4.56 -0.71
CA THR A 297 15.38 4.86 0.00
C THR A 297 14.90 3.67 0.83
N VAL A 298 14.05 3.92 1.81
CA VAL A 298 13.34 2.89 2.56
C VAL A 298 11.86 3.21 2.54
N ASP A 299 11.06 2.31 2.01
CA ASP A 299 9.61 2.38 2.13
C ASP A 299 9.12 1.24 3.03
N GLY A 300 8.45 1.63 4.12
CA GLY A 300 8.10 0.68 5.16
C GLY A 300 9.33 0.05 5.81
N ALA A 301 9.48 -1.28 5.71
CA ALA A 301 10.64 -2.03 6.19
C ALA A 301 11.64 -2.37 5.07
N ARG A 302 11.35 -2.02 3.82
CA ARG A 302 12.11 -2.47 2.66
C ARG A 302 13.03 -1.39 2.13
N PRO A 303 14.37 -1.57 2.19
CA PRO A 303 15.32 -0.71 1.50
C PRO A 303 15.37 -1.08 0.02
N PHE A 304 15.54 -0.09 -0.84
CA PHE A 304 15.86 -0.27 -2.25
C PHE A 304 16.56 0.96 -2.84
N LEU A 305 17.28 0.74 -3.93
CA LEU A 305 17.92 1.79 -4.68
C LEU A 305 17.01 2.28 -5.80
N ILE A 306 17.09 3.57 -6.08
CA ILE A 306 16.24 4.19 -7.09
C ILE A 306 17.00 5.27 -7.86
N ASP A 307 16.88 5.26 -9.17
CA ASP A 307 17.45 6.29 -10.03
C ASP A 307 16.63 7.58 -9.92
N THR A 308 17.33 8.65 -9.56
CA THR A 308 16.77 10.00 -9.42
C THR A 308 17.32 10.84 -10.56
N GLN A 309 16.47 11.23 -11.49
CA GLN A 309 16.83 11.93 -12.70
C GLN A 309 16.41 13.41 -12.65
N ALA A 310 17.32 14.31 -12.93
CA ALA A 310 17.06 15.73 -13.02
C ALA A 310 17.52 16.30 -14.36
N LEU A 311 16.77 17.22 -14.90
CA LEU A 311 17.13 18.04 -16.04
C LEU A 311 17.07 19.51 -15.64
N VAL A 312 18.19 20.20 -15.79
CA VAL A 312 18.32 21.63 -15.51
C VAL A 312 18.67 22.36 -16.80
N SER A 313 17.84 23.31 -17.20
CA SER A 313 18.07 24.13 -18.40
C SER A 313 17.85 25.60 -18.10
N THR A 314 18.30 26.47 -19.01
CA THR A 314 18.01 27.91 -18.89
C THR A 314 16.55 28.17 -19.23
N ALA A 315 15.83 28.91 -18.38
CA ALA A 315 14.42 29.24 -18.61
C ALA A 315 14.24 30.09 -19.90
N ALA A 316 13.55 29.51 -20.88
CA ALA A 316 13.38 30.15 -22.20
C ALA A 316 12.38 31.35 -22.17
N TYR A 317 11.44 31.37 -21.21
CA TYR A 317 10.32 32.31 -21.18
C TYR A 317 10.34 33.24 -19.96
N GLY A 318 11.48 33.44 -19.33
CA GLY A 318 11.62 34.40 -18.20
C GLY A 318 11.08 33.90 -16.86
N THR A 319 10.16 32.94 -16.83
CA THR A 319 9.65 32.32 -15.61
C THR A 319 10.12 30.88 -15.55
N ALA A 320 10.91 30.53 -14.52
CA ALA A 320 11.45 29.19 -14.33
C ALA A 320 10.33 28.15 -14.10
N GLN A 321 10.32 27.11 -14.93
CA GLN A 321 9.41 25.97 -14.79
C GLN A 321 9.98 24.91 -13.82
N ARG A 322 9.11 24.37 -13.01
CA ARG A 322 9.49 23.32 -12.05
C ARG A 322 8.46 22.20 -12.07
N SER A 323 8.88 21.02 -12.53
CA SER A 323 8.02 19.85 -12.66
C SER A 323 8.63 18.65 -11.96
N VAL A 324 7.79 17.86 -11.31
CA VAL A 324 8.22 16.73 -10.49
C VAL A 324 7.33 15.53 -10.73
N THR A 325 7.96 14.37 -10.91
CA THR A 325 7.30 13.07 -10.93
C THR A 325 7.90 12.18 -9.85
N GLY A 326 7.05 11.63 -8.98
CA GLY A 326 7.48 10.68 -7.95
C GLY A 326 8.10 11.28 -6.69
N PHE A 327 8.23 12.61 -6.58
CA PHE A 327 8.76 13.32 -5.42
C PHE A 327 7.85 14.50 -5.06
N ASP A 328 7.96 15.04 -3.83
CA ASP A 328 7.14 16.17 -3.40
C ASP A 328 7.63 17.50 -4.03
N PRO A 329 6.77 18.23 -4.78
CA PRO A 329 7.17 19.49 -5.42
C PRO A 329 7.58 20.57 -4.43
N ARG A 330 6.96 20.62 -3.24
CA ARG A 330 7.30 21.61 -2.21
C ARG A 330 8.68 21.33 -1.64
N ARG A 331 9.02 20.03 -1.47
CA ARG A 331 10.33 19.61 -1.00
C ARG A 331 11.40 19.92 -2.04
N MET A 332 11.17 19.65 -3.32
CA MET A 332 12.10 20.05 -4.38
C MET A 332 12.37 21.56 -4.37
N ASN A 333 11.31 22.39 -4.27
CA ASN A 333 11.48 23.85 -4.20
C ASN A 333 12.29 24.30 -2.99
N MET A 334 12.14 23.63 -1.84
CA MET A 334 12.95 23.86 -0.66
C MET A 334 14.43 23.52 -0.92
N LEU A 335 14.72 22.38 -1.54
CA LEU A 335 16.09 21.96 -1.87
C LEU A 335 16.75 22.94 -2.85
N LEU A 336 16.02 23.42 -3.87
CA LEU A 336 16.52 24.45 -4.79
C LEU A 336 16.86 25.76 -4.05
N ALA A 337 16.03 26.20 -3.10
CA ALA A 337 16.31 27.38 -2.30
C ALA A 337 17.55 27.19 -1.39
N VAL A 338 17.78 26.00 -0.86
CA VAL A 338 18.99 25.66 -0.10
C VAL A 338 20.23 25.72 -1.00
N LEU A 339 20.19 25.11 -2.18
CA LEU A 339 21.29 25.13 -3.15
C LEU A 339 21.64 26.58 -3.54
N GLU A 340 20.65 27.41 -3.75
CA GLU A 340 20.85 28.80 -4.15
C GLU A 340 21.41 29.64 -3.01
N LYS A 341 20.75 29.60 -1.84
CA LYS A 341 21.07 30.53 -0.73
C LYS A 341 22.29 30.10 0.08
N ARG A 342 22.53 28.77 0.23
CA ARG A 342 23.57 28.24 1.13
C ARG A 342 24.82 27.78 0.39
N VAL A 343 24.63 27.22 -0.81
CA VAL A 343 25.74 26.68 -1.60
C VAL A 343 26.19 27.65 -2.72
N GLY A 344 25.32 28.62 -3.07
CA GLY A 344 25.65 29.70 -4.00
C GLY A 344 25.39 29.39 -5.48
N PHE A 345 24.64 28.34 -5.81
CA PHE A 345 24.26 28.01 -7.18
C PHE A 345 23.15 28.91 -7.69
N LYS A 346 23.26 29.39 -8.92
CA LYS A 346 22.25 30.25 -9.56
C LYS A 346 21.17 29.41 -10.25
N LEU A 347 20.15 29.03 -9.52
CA LEU A 347 19.05 28.19 -10.00
C LEU A 347 17.71 28.94 -10.16
N ALA A 348 17.62 30.20 -9.74
CA ALA A 348 16.38 31.00 -9.79
C ALA A 348 15.82 31.15 -11.20
N GLN A 349 16.68 31.24 -12.20
CA GLN A 349 16.32 31.40 -13.63
C GLN A 349 16.53 30.11 -14.45
N LYS A 350 16.52 28.97 -13.78
CA LYS A 350 16.67 27.66 -14.42
C LYS A 350 15.37 26.87 -14.33
N ASP A 351 14.99 26.25 -15.44
CA ASP A 351 13.97 25.21 -15.44
C ASP A 351 14.54 23.96 -14.80
N VAL A 352 13.75 23.33 -13.94
CA VAL A 352 14.15 22.10 -13.25
C VAL A 352 13.04 21.06 -13.37
N PHE A 353 13.39 19.95 -13.98
CA PHE A 353 12.53 18.77 -14.10
C PHE A 353 13.14 17.64 -13.29
N LEU A 354 12.34 17.01 -12.43
CA LEU A 354 12.76 15.91 -11.58
C LEU A 354 11.86 14.69 -11.83
N ASN A 355 12.46 13.55 -12.07
CA ASN A 355 11.77 12.30 -12.27
C ASN A 355 12.38 11.20 -11.41
N ILE A 356 11.56 10.53 -10.63
CA ILE A 356 11.94 9.32 -9.91
C ILE A 356 11.60 8.11 -10.78
N ALA A 357 12.59 7.25 -11.04
CA ALA A 357 12.43 6.09 -11.90
C ALA A 357 11.27 5.17 -11.47
N GLY A 358 10.61 4.56 -12.45
CA GLY A 358 9.49 3.64 -12.22
C GLY A 358 8.17 4.30 -11.79
N GLY A 359 8.14 5.65 -11.67
CA GLY A 359 6.95 6.39 -11.27
C GLY A 359 6.50 6.13 -9.83
N LEU A 360 7.38 5.60 -9.00
CA LEU A 360 7.11 5.38 -7.58
C LEU A 360 7.10 6.71 -6.84
N LYS A 361 6.10 6.92 -5.99
CA LYS A 361 6.07 8.08 -5.11
C LYS A 361 6.94 7.81 -3.88
N VAL A 362 8.05 8.52 -3.77
CA VAL A 362 8.98 8.41 -2.63
C VAL A 362 8.74 9.55 -1.65
N ASN A 363 8.44 9.20 -0.41
CA ASN A 363 8.22 10.15 0.69
C ASN A 363 9.38 10.15 1.70
N ASP A 364 10.43 9.36 1.46
CA ASP A 364 11.59 9.24 2.35
C ASP A 364 12.52 10.45 2.22
N PRO A 365 12.72 11.24 3.29
CA PRO A 365 13.62 12.39 3.27
C PRO A 365 15.08 12.04 2.93
N ALA A 366 15.48 10.79 3.15
CA ALA A 366 16.84 10.35 2.83
C ALA A 366 17.19 10.43 1.34
N LEU A 367 16.18 10.61 0.46
CA LEU A 367 16.39 10.79 -0.97
C LEU A 367 16.88 12.20 -1.33
N ASP A 368 16.77 13.19 -0.44
CA ASP A 368 17.14 14.59 -0.73
C ASP A 368 18.55 14.73 -1.26
N LEU A 369 19.50 14.01 -0.67
CA LEU A 369 20.91 14.10 -1.10
C LEU A 369 21.08 13.62 -2.55
N ALA A 370 20.40 12.55 -2.96
CA ALA A 370 20.39 12.09 -4.35
C ALA A 370 19.74 13.12 -5.27
N VAL A 371 18.62 13.71 -4.87
CA VAL A 371 17.94 14.78 -5.64
C VAL A 371 18.84 15.96 -5.85
N VAL A 372 19.52 16.44 -4.80
CA VAL A 372 20.47 17.54 -4.88
C VAL A 372 21.63 17.20 -5.82
N CYS A 373 22.20 16.00 -5.69
CA CYS A 373 23.30 15.55 -6.54
C CYS A 373 22.89 15.41 -8.01
N ALA A 374 21.69 14.90 -8.30
CA ALA A 374 21.14 14.82 -9.65
C ALA A 374 20.96 16.21 -10.29
N ILE A 375 20.39 17.16 -9.52
CA ILE A 375 20.21 18.55 -9.98
C ILE A 375 21.57 19.19 -10.30
N LEU A 376 22.55 19.03 -9.43
CA LEU A 376 23.91 19.57 -9.64
C LEU A 376 24.62 18.89 -10.82
N SER A 377 24.50 17.57 -10.94
CA SER A 377 25.02 16.83 -12.08
C SER A 377 24.50 17.34 -13.41
N SER A 378 23.18 17.56 -13.51
CA SER A 378 22.57 18.16 -14.70
C SER A 378 22.98 19.62 -14.92
N ASN A 379 23.06 20.42 -13.85
CA ASN A 379 23.43 21.84 -13.96
C ASN A 379 24.85 22.05 -14.48
N PHE A 380 25.79 21.13 -14.16
CA PHE A 380 27.18 21.15 -14.61
C PHE A 380 27.46 20.27 -15.82
N ASP A 381 26.44 19.56 -16.28
CA ASP A 381 26.55 18.53 -17.33
C ASP A 381 27.69 17.54 -17.07
N THR A 382 27.83 17.14 -15.81
CA THR A 382 28.88 16.24 -15.35
C THR A 382 28.26 14.99 -14.73
N PRO A 383 28.49 13.79 -15.29
CA PRO A 383 27.92 12.57 -14.77
C PRO A 383 28.52 12.16 -13.43
N ILE A 384 27.72 11.53 -12.60
CA ILE A 384 28.13 10.90 -11.34
C ILE A 384 28.58 9.47 -11.63
N ALA A 385 29.63 9.00 -10.94
CA ALA A 385 30.09 7.62 -11.08
C ALA A 385 28.99 6.63 -10.70
N LYS A 386 28.78 5.60 -11.52
CA LYS A 386 27.69 4.61 -11.39
C LYS A 386 27.74 3.75 -10.14
N ASP A 387 28.90 3.61 -9.56
CA ASP A 387 29.15 2.83 -8.35
C ASP A 387 29.00 3.66 -7.06
N VAL A 388 28.46 4.89 -7.18
CA VAL A 388 28.20 5.81 -6.08
C VAL A 388 26.70 5.93 -5.85
N CYS A 389 26.26 5.83 -4.59
CA CYS A 389 24.89 6.06 -4.19
C CYS A 389 24.79 6.98 -2.95
N PHE A 390 23.59 7.48 -2.68
CA PHE A 390 23.36 8.55 -1.73
C PHE A 390 22.22 8.21 -0.77
N ALA A 391 22.38 8.58 0.50
CA ALA A 391 21.32 8.55 1.46
C ALA A 391 21.53 9.67 2.50
N GLY A 392 20.66 10.68 2.53
CA GLY A 392 20.78 11.79 3.47
C GLY A 392 19.63 12.78 3.34
N GLU A 393 19.11 13.27 4.46
CA GLU A 393 18.14 14.35 4.49
C GLU A 393 18.89 15.70 4.46
N VAL A 394 18.43 16.64 3.64
CA VAL A 394 19.00 17.99 3.54
C VAL A 394 18.18 18.98 4.35
N GLY A 395 18.81 19.63 5.32
CA GLY A 395 18.20 20.68 6.11
C GLY A 395 18.29 22.07 5.47
N LEU A 396 17.53 23.03 6.00
CA LEU A 396 17.43 24.41 5.48
C LEU A 396 18.73 25.21 5.56
N SER A 397 19.69 24.79 6.40
CA SER A 397 21.02 25.42 6.49
C SER A 397 22.07 24.74 5.60
N GLY A 398 21.69 23.76 4.77
CA GLY A 398 22.58 22.97 3.93
C GLY A 398 23.28 21.84 4.68
N GLU A 399 22.88 21.58 5.95
CA GLU A 399 23.38 20.44 6.72
C GLU A 399 22.75 19.15 6.25
N ILE A 400 23.52 18.05 6.33
CA ILE A 400 23.02 16.68 6.10
C ILE A 400 22.59 16.08 7.43
N ARG A 401 21.31 15.80 7.56
CA ARG A 401 20.66 15.32 8.78
C ARG A 401 20.65 13.82 8.87
N GLN A 402 20.56 13.34 10.10
CA GLN A 402 20.42 11.93 10.43
C GLN A 402 19.18 11.32 9.77
N ILE A 403 19.32 10.13 9.24
CA ILE A 403 18.25 9.34 8.62
C ILE A 403 18.04 8.02 9.37
N THR A 404 16.86 7.45 9.22
CA THR A 404 16.51 6.17 9.83
C THR A 404 17.07 4.99 9.06
N ARG A 405 17.30 3.85 9.75
CA ARG A 405 17.65 2.55 9.15
C ARG A 405 18.91 2.58 8.28
N ILE A 406 19.94 3.29 8.74
CA ILE A 406 21.19 3.45 7.99
C ILE A 406 21.84 2.12 7.64
N ASP A 407 21.85 1.14 8.57
CA ASP A 407 22.45 -0.18 8.36
C ASP A 407 21.79 -0.94 7.21
N GLN A 408 20.44 -0.86 7.12
CA GLN A 408 19.69 -1.49 6.04
C GLN A 408 19.99 -0.85 4.69
N ARG A 409 20.17 0.47 4.64
CA ARG A 409 20.54 1.20 3.41
C ARG A 409 21.92 0.83 2.94
N ILE A 410 22.89 0.78 3.84
CA ILE A 410 24.26 0.38 3.51
C ILE A 410 24.30 -1.07 3.03
N SER A 411 23.57 -1.96 3.72
CA SER A 411 23.47 -3.37 3.34
C SER A 411 22.87 -3.57 1.95
N GLU A 412 21.82 -2.83 1.61
CA GLU A 412 21.20 -2.91 0.28
C GLU A 412 22.11 -2.35 -0.81
N ALA A 413 22.79 -1.21 -0.58
CA ALA A 413 23.76 -0.65 -1.50
C ALA A 413 24.92 -1.65 -1.78
N GLN A 414 25.43 -2.29 -0.72
CA GLN A 414 26.45 -3.33 -0.85
C GLN A 414 25.95 -4.54 -1.65
N LYS A 415 24.76 -5.03 -1.35
CA LYS A 415 24.14 -6.17 -2.04
C LYS A 415 23.97 -5.91 -3.54
N MET A 416 23.68 -4.65 -3.90
CA MET A 416 23.54 -4.21 -5.28
C MET A 416 24.88 -3.91 -5.98
N GLY A 417 26.02 -4.09 -5.30
CA GLY A 417 27.35 -3.96 -5.89
C GLY A 417 27.91 -2.54 -5.95
N PHE A 418 27.29 -1.58 -5.24
CA PHE A 418 27.83 -0.22 -5.14
C PHE A 418 29.13 -0.21 -4.33
N LYS A 419 30.09 0.58 -4.80
CA LYS A 419 31.41 0.70 -4.15
C LYS A 419 31.47 1.83 -3.13
N THR A 420 30.63 2.86 -3.30
CA THR A 420 30.64 4.03 -2.42
C THR A 420 29.22 4.46 -2.09
N ILE A 421 28.99 4.76 -0.82
CA ILE A 421 27.74 5.37 -0.34
C ILE A 421 28.05 6.63 0.46
N LEU A 422 27.38 7.74 0.12
CA LEU A 422 27.43 8.98 0.89
C LEU A 422 26.30 8.97 1.92
N VAL A 423 26.63 9.17 3.18
CA VAL A 423 25.69 9.11 4.32
C VAL A 423 25.93 10.26 5.31
N PRO A 424 24.93 10.61 6.14
CA PRO A 424 25.10 11.66 7.13
C PRO A 424 26.17 11.28 8.18
N LYS A 425 27.10 12.18 8.43
CA LYS A 425 28.13 12.02 9.48
C LYS A 425 27.54 11.71 10.84
N SER A 426 26.36 12.28 11.16
CA SER A 426 25.66 12.06 12.42
C SER A 426 25.15 10.63 12.62
N ASN A 427 24.95 9.86 11.54
CA ASN A 427 24.54 8.45 11.62
C ASN A 427 25.66 7.50 11.99
N MET A 428 26.92 7.88 11.79
CA MET A 428 28.04 6.94 11.87
C MET A 428 28.50 6.64 13.29
N LYS A 429 27.96 7.32 14.30
CA LYS A 429 28.21 7.01 15.70
C LYS A 429 27.63 5.65 16.05
N GLY A 430 28.48 4.62 16.13
CA GLY A 430 28.08 3.26 16.51
C GLY A 430 27.76 2.31 15.35
N VAL A 431 27.90 2.73 14.10
CA VAL A 431 27.80 1.84 12.93
C VAL A 431 29.11 1.04 12.79
N ALA A 432 28.98 -0.27 12.60
CA ALA A 432 30.14 -1.14 12.37
C ALA A 432 30.84 -0.78 11.06
N LYS A 433 32.18 -0.83 11.07
CA LYS A 433 32.97 -0.66 9.84
C LYS A 433 32.59 -1.75 8.83
N ASN A 434 32.35 -1.34 7.60
CA ASN A 434 32.03 -2.23 6.50
C ASN A 434 33.16 -2.20 5.49
N ASP A 435 33.89 -3.33 5.34
CA ASP A 435 35.04 -3.42 4.45
C ASP A 435 34.65 -3.65 2.97
N LYS A 436 33.36 -3.87 2.70
CA LYS A 436 32.87 -4.22 1.34
C LYS A 436 32.33 -3.02 0.57
N ILE A 437 32.01 -1.92 1.23
CA ILE A 437 31.55 -0.67 0.63
C ILE A 437 32.24 0.51 1.32
N ARG A 438 32.74 1.46 0.54
CA ARG A 438 33.31 2.69 1.07
C ARG A 438 32.19 3.60 1.56
N ILE A 439 32.16 3.90 2.85
CA ILE A 439 31.21 4.82 3.46
C ILE A 439 31.86 6.19 3.55
N LEU A 440 31.26 7.18 2.89
CA LEU A 440 31.67 8.58 2.97
C LEU A 440 30.70 9.36 3.84
N GLU A 441 31.23 9.88 4.92
CA GLU A 441 30.48 10.69 5.88
C GLU A 441 30.44 12.13 5.41
N VAL A 442 29.23 12.67 5.23
CA VAL A 442 29.02 14.08 4.84
C VAL A 442 28.17 14.80 5.87
N GLY A 443 28.62 15.99 6.25
CA GLY A 443 27.93 16.87 7.19
C GLY A 443 27.18 18.00 6.49
N ARG A 444 27.61 18.38 5.28
CA ARG A 444 27.04 19.46 4.48
C ARG A 444 26.97 19.11 3.01
N VAL A 445 26.06 19.77 2.29
CA VAL A 445 25.89 19.59 0.82
C VAL A 445 27.18 19.90 0.06
N GLU A 446 27.95 20.90 0.51
CA GLU A 446 29.23 21.29 -0.12
C GLU A 446 30.28 20.18 -0.07
N GLU A 447 30.26 19.34 0.99
CA GLU A 447 31.18 18.20 1.10
C GLU A 447 30.85 17.11 0.07
N ALA A 448 29.55 16.83 -0.11
CA ALA A 448 29.09 15.90 -1.14
C ALA A 448 29.44 16.42 -2.55
N PHE A 449 29.23 17.72 -2.80
CA PHE A 449 29.59 18.38 -4.05
C PHE A 449 31.09 18.25 -4.38
N LYS A 450 31.95 18.56 -3.41
CA LYS A 450 33.42 18.43 -3.59
C LYS A 450 33.87 17.02 -3.88
N PHE A 451 33.18 16.03 -3.30
CA PHE A 451 33.53 14.63 -3.57
C PHE A 451 33.16 14.21 -5.01
N ILE A 452 32.03 14.71 -5.53
CA ILE A 452 31.49 14.29 -6.83
C ILE A 452 32.14 15.07 -7.96
N PHE A 453 32.37 16.38 -7.81
CA PHE A 453 32.74 17.30 -8.88
C PHE A 453 34.09 18.04 -8.64
N GLY A 454 34.67 17.92 -7.46
CA GLY A 454 35.98 18.50 -7.11
C GLY A 454 37.10 17.57 -7.42
#